data_7a410877d4fce943573990e854665aea
#
_entry.id   7a410877d4fce943573990e854665aea
#
_cell.length_a   1.000
_cell.length_b   1.000
_cell.length_c   1.000
_cell.angle_alpha   90.00
_cell.angle_beta   90.00
_cell.angle_gamma   90.00
#
_symmetry.space_group_name_H-M   'P 1'
#
loop_
_entity.id
_entity.type
_entity.pdbx_description
1 polymer ?
#
loop_
_entity_poly.entity_id
_entity_poly.type
_entity_poly.pdbx_seq_one_letter_code
_entity_poly.pdbx_strand_id
1 'polypeptide(L)'
;MGRANLVLFWSIQASALLAFAYPPTLGLVALALASHYGRMIGITLCFHRHMAHRAFHLSRPVRFFFAWLGVSALQKGPFWWAGNHLYHHKFADREGDPHSPVASSFYHAHMGWFTNDIRWDNVSADNPVVREFSRFKEIRWLDRYYAVPPILLALGLFLAGGWPTLVYGFCLPTFTLAHST
;
A
#
# COMPACT_ATOMS: atom_id res chain seq x y z
N MET A 1 14.23 2.02 -6.02
CA MET A 1 13.20 1.61 -7.01
C MET A 1 13.74 1.75 -8.43
N GLY A 2 13.52 0.79 -9.35
CA GLY A 2 13.95 0.92 -10.76
C GLY A 2 13.24 2.07 -11.47
N ARG A 3 13.85 2.63 -12.54
CA ARG A 3 13.30 3.78 -13.30
C ARG A 3 11.85 3.56 -13.78
N ALA A 4 11.53 2.35 -14.26
CA ALA A 4 10.17 2.03 -14.73
C ALA A 4 9.14 2.10 -13.60
N ASN A 5 9.46 1.58 -12.42
CA ASN A 5 8.57 1.63 -11.25
C ASN A 5 8.38 3.06 -10.75
N LEU A 6 9.42 3.91 -10.86
CA LEU A 6 9.33 5.32 -10.48
C LEU A 6 8.39 6.09 -11.43
N VAL A 7 8.52 5.87 -12.74
CA VAL A 7 7.61 6.47 -13.73
C VAL A 7 6.18 6.01 -13.49
N LEU A 8 5.97 4.71 -13.27
CA LEU A 8 4.64 4.17 -12.97
C LEU A 8 4.05 4.80 -11.70
N PHE A 9 4.85 4.90 -10.62
CA PHE A 9 4.41 5.52 -9.37
C PHE A 9 3.92 6.95 -9.61
N TRP A 10 4.74 7.79 -10.24
CA TRP A 10 4.36 9.19 -10.49
C TRP A 10 3.20 9.33 -11.47
N SER A 11 3.08 8.45 -12.46
CA SER A 11 1.93 8.43 -13.38
C SER A 11 0.63 8.13 -12.63
N ILE A 12 0.66 7.19 -11.68
CA ILE A 12 -0.49 6.87 -10.84
C ILE A 12 -0.83 8.06 -9.92
N GLN A 13 0.17 8.72 -9.32
CA GLN A 13 -0.08 9.91 -8.52
C GLN A 13 -0.72 11.03 -9.37
N ALA A 14 -0.17 11.30 -10.55
CA ALA A 14 -0.70 12.30 -11.46
C ALA A 14 -2.13 11.97 -11.97
N SER A 15 -2.49 10.69 -12.04
CA SER A 15 -3.84 10.27 -12.47
C SER A 15 -4.96 10.77 -11.57
N ALA A 16 -4.68 11.14 -10.32
CA ALA A 16 -5.64 11.77 -9.43
C ALA A 16 -6.15 13.11 -9.95
N LEU A 17 -5.35 13.82 -10.76
CA LEU A 17 -5.75 15.08 -11.41
C LEU A 17 -6.92 14.88 -12.39
N LEU A 18 -7.15 13.67 -12.89
CA LEU A 18 -8.31 13.35 -13.73
C LEU A 18 -9.64 13.59 -12.99
N ALA A 19 -9.64 13.68 -11.65
CA ALA A 19 -10.83 14.02 -10.88
C ALA A 19 -11.40 15.40 -11.27
N PHE A 20 -10.57 16.33 -11.72
CA PHE A 20 -11.04 17.64 -12.20
C PHE A 20 -11.81 17.56 -13.54
N ALA A 21 -11.64 16.48 -14.30
CA ALA A 21 -12.35 16.27 -15.56
C ALA A 21 -13.78 15.70 -15.36
N TYR A 22 -14.09 15.22 -14.17
CA TYR A 22 -15.37 14.55 -13.86
C TYR A 22 -16.03 15.21 -12.65
N PRO A 23 -17.21 15.83 -12.80
CA PRO A 23 -17.91 16.46 -11.68
C PRO A 23 -18.27 15.41 -10.61
N PRO A 24 -18.03 15.71 -9.32
CA PRO A 24 -18.33 14.78 -8.24
C PRO A 24 -19.83 14.60 -8.08
N THR A 25 -20.29 13.35 -8.09
CA THR A 25 -21.63 12.98 -7.65
C THR A 25 -21.56 12.37 -6.26
N LEU A 26 -22.67 12.33 -5.53
CA LEU A 26 -22.71 11.70 -4.21
C LEU A 26 -22.25 10.23 -4.27
N GLY A 27 -22.64 9.49 -5.32
CA GLY A 27 -22.19 8.10 -5.52
C GLY A 27 -20.68 7.97 -5.76
N LEU A 28 -20.09 8.87 -6.56
CA LEU A 28 -18.63 8.88 -6.79
C LEU A 28 -17.85 9.25 -5.53
N VAL A 29 -18.32 10.22 -4.75
CA VAL A 29 -17.72 10.58 -3.46
C VAL A 29 -17.81 9.42 -2.47
N ALA A 30 -18.99 8.80 -2.35
CA ALA A 30 -19.15 7.62 -1.50
C ALA A 30 -18.23 6.46 -1.92
N LEU A 31 -18.08 6.22 -3.23
CA LEU A 31 -17.15 5.23 -3.78
C LEU A 31 -15.69 5.56 -3.41
N ALA A 32 -15.29 6.83 -3.54
CA ALA A 32 -13.95 7.26 -3.17
C ALA A 32 -13.64 7.03 -1.68
N LEU A 33 -14.56 7.41 -0.81
CA LEU A 33 -14.44 7.17 0.63
C LEU A 33 -14.43 5.68 0.96
N ALA A 34 -15.35 4.88 0.41
CA ALA A 34 -15.39 3.44 0.63
C ALA A 34 -14.10 2.75 0.17
N SER A 35 -13.58 3.13 -1.00
CA SER A 35 -12.32 2.59 -1.52
C SER A 35 -11.12 3.02 -0.69
N HIS A 36 -11.05 4.29 -0.27
CA HIS A 36 -9.98 4.79 0.59
C HIS A 36 -9.96 4.05 1.93
N TYR A 37 -11.07 4.09 2.68
CA TYR A 37 -11.12 3.47 4.02
C TYR A 37 -11.05 1.94 3.97
N GLY A 38 -11.65 1.29 2.97
CA GLY A 38 -11.54 -0.16 2.80
C GLY A 38 -10.09 -0.61 2.63
N ARG A 39 -9.33 0.06 1.79
CA ARG A 39 -7.90 -0.23 1.58
C ARG A 39 -7.03 0.19 2.78
N MET A 40 -7.35 1.33 3.41
CA MET A 40 -6.70 1.76 4.65
C MET A 40 -6.88 0.72 5.77
N ILE A 41 -8.09 0.16 5.93
CA ILE A 41 -8.32 -0.93 6.90
C ILE A 41 -7.45 -2.15 6.56
N GLY A 42 -7.29 -2.49 5.28
CA GLY A 42 -6.39 -3.57 4.86
C GLY A 42 -4.95 -3.35 5.33
N ILE A 43 -4.43 -2.14 5.18
CA ILE A 43 -3.09 -1.76 5.65
C ILE A 43 -3.04 -1.77 7.18
N THR A 44 -3.91 -1.01 7.84
CA THR A 44 -3.81 -0.77 9.28
C THR A 44 -4.17 -2.00 10.10
N LEU A 45 -5.18 -2.76 9.71
CA LEU A 45 -5.60 -3.96 10.44
C LEU A 45 -4.69 -5.15 10.11
N CYS A 46 -4.41 -5.40 8.81
CA CYS A 46 -3.67 -6.60 8.43
C CYS A 46 -2.15 -6.38 8.48
N PHE A 47 -1.60 -5.41 7.73
CA PHE A 47 -0.14 -5.25 7.66
C PHE A 47 0.44 -4.71 8.96
N HIS A 48 -0.17 -3.66 9.50
CA HIS A 48 0.31 -3.00 10.71
C HIS A 48 -0.01 -3.83 11.96
N ARG A 49 -1.29 -3.95 12.34
CA ARG A 49 -1.67 -4.53 13.63
C ARG A 49 -1.54 -6.05 13.69
N HIS A 50 -1.92 -6.78 12.62
CA HIS A 50 -1.86 -8.24 12.65
C HIS A 50 -0.47 -8.77 12.31
N MET A 51 0.17 -8.30 11.22
CA MET A 51 1.44 -8.88 10.77
C MET A 51 2.65 -8.27 11.48
N ALA A 52 2.74 -6.94 11.59
CA ALA A 52 3.88 -6.31 12.25
C ALA A 52 3.78 -6.40 13.79
N HIS A 53 2.67 -5.96 14.37
CA HIS A 53 2.51 -5.89 15.82
C HIS A 53 1.92 -7.12 16.50
N ARG A 54 1.37 -8.09 15.73
CA ARG A 54 0.75 -9.32 16.28
C ARG A 54 -0.29 -9.04 17.37
N ALA A 55 -0.99 -7.91 17.27
CA ALA A 55 -1.94 -7.46 18.27
C ALA A 55 -3.15 -8.38 18.43
N PHE A 56 -3.44 -9.21 17.42
CA PHE A 56 -4.50 -10.22 17.41
C PHE A 56 -4.26 -11.26 16.32
N HIS A 57 -5.00 -12.35 16.36
CA HIS A 57 -4.96 -13.42 15.37
C HIS A 57 -6.13 -13.32 14.39
N LEU A 58 -5.85 -13.52 13.10
CA LEU A 58 -6.86 -13.64 12.05
C LEU A 58 -6.89 -15.08 11.52
N SER A 59 -8.09 -15.60 11.26
CA SER A 59 -8.24 -16.82 10.48
C SER A 59 -7.67 -16.64 9.07
N ARG A 60 -7.29 -17.74 8.40
CA ARG A 60 -6.66 -17.68 7.08
C ARG A 60 -7.51 -16.92 6.03
N PRO A 61 -8.84 -17.18 5.91
CA PRO A 61 -9.67 -16.44 4.94
C PRO A 61 -9.75 -14.95 5.25
N VAL A 62 -9.93 -14.59 6.52
CA VAL A 62 -10.04 -13.19 6.97
C VAL A 62 -8.72 -12.45 6.74
N ARG A 63 -7.58 -13.08 7.06
CA ARG A 63 -6.25 -12.54 6.78
C ARG A 63 -6.05 -12.29 5.29
N PHE A 64 -6.40 -13.26 4.44
CA PHE A 64 -6.28 -13.12 3.00
C PHE A 64 -7.13 -11.96 2.47
N PHE A 65 -8.38 -11.84 2.93
CA PHE A 65 -9.28 -10.75 2.54
C PHE A 65 -8.68 -9.38 2.87
N PHE A 66 -8.25 -9.16 4.12
CA PHE A 66 -7.66 -7.88 4.50
C PHE A 66 -6.28 -7.64 3.89
N ALA A 67 -5.48 -8.70 3.69
CA ALA A 67 -4.23 -8.55 2.96
C ALA A 67 -4.45 -8.17 1.49
N TRP A 68 -5.49 -8.72 0.84
CA TRP A 68 -5.90 -8.33 -0.51
C TRP A 68 -6.27 -6.85 -0.59
N LEU A 69 -7.09 -6.37 0.35
CA LEU A 69 -7.43 -4.94 0.45
C LEU A 69 -6.18 -4.06 0.64
N GLY A 70 -5.28 -4.47 1.54
CA GLY A 70 -4.02 -3.74 1.78
C GLY A 70 -3.13 -3.70 0.54
N VAL A 71 -2.94 -4.82 -0.16
CA VAL A 71 -2.16 -4.88 -1.40
C VAL A 71 -2.78 -4.02 -2.51
N SER A 72 -4.12 -3.95 -2.57
CA SER A 72 -4.81 -3.12 -3.57
C SER A 72 -4.55 -1.61 -3.41
N ALA A 73 -3.95 -1.18 -2.29
CA ALA A 73 -3.53 0.19 -2.05
C ALA A 73 -2.25 0.61 -2.80
N LEU A 74 -1.61 -0.30 -3.56
CA LEU A 74 -0.36 -0.06 -4.32
C LEU A 74 0.85 0.32 -3.45
N GLN A 75 0.91 -0.18 -2.22
CA GLN A 75 2.04 0.00 -1.32
C GLN A 75 2.92 -1.26 -1.23
N LYS A 76 3.15 -1.92 -2.36
CA LYS A 76 3.87 -3.19 -2.51
C LYS A 76 3.19 -4.37 -1.78
N GLY A 77 3.96 -5.42 -1.47
CA GLY A 77 3.46 -6.64 -0.82
C GLY A 77 3.42 -6.55 0.70
N PRO A 78 2.69 -7.49 1.36
CA PRO A 78 2.54 -7.51 2.80
C PRO A 78 3.86 -7.69 3.56
N PHE A 79 4.82 -8.47 3.03
CA PHE A 79 6.12 -8.64 3.67
C PHE A 79 6.96 -7.38 3.59
N TRP A 80 6.94 -6.72 2.44
CA TRP A 80 7.65 -5.46 2.26
C TRP A 80 7.14 -4.39 3.24
N TRP A 81 5.81 -4.20 3.28
CA TRP A 81 5.20 -3.17 4.13
C TRP A 81 5.44 -3.44 5.61
N ALA A 82 5.02 -4.61 6.10
CA ALA A 82 5.11 -4.93 7.52
C ALA A 82 6.56 -5.11 7.99
N GLY A 83 7.45 -5.58 7.11
CA GLY A 83 8.86 -5.75 7.40
C GLY A 83 9.60 -4.43 7.56
N ASN A 84 9.39 -3.46 6.66
CA ASN A 84 9.97 -2.11 6.79
C ASN A 84 9.38 -1.36 7.98
N HIS A 85 8.10 -1.56 8.29
CA HIS A 85 7.47 -1.00 9.48
C HIS A 85 8.13 -1.49 10.78
N LEU A 86 8.52 -2.77 10.86
CA LEU A 86 9.31 -3.26 11.99
C LEU A 86 10.71 -2.64 12.07
N TYR A 87 11.36 -2.36 10.94
CA TYR A 87 12.64 -1.63 10.93
C TYR A 87 12.46 -0.21 11.46
N HIS A 88 11.40 0.49 11.03
CA HIS A 88 11.06 1.79 11.60
C HIS A 88 10.93 1.71 13.13
N HIS A 89 10.13 0.81 13.67
CA HIS A 89 9.99 0.67 15.13
C HIS A 89 11.30 0.33 15.85
N LYS A 90 12.15 -0.49 15.22
CA LYS A 90 13.45 -0.86 15.80
C LYS A 90 14.42 0.31 15.88
N PHE A 91 14.39 1.20 14.91
CA PHE A 91 15.35 2.30 14.75
C PHE A 91 14.70 3.68 14.84
N ALA A 92 13.45 3.78 15.32
CA ALA A 92 12.66 5.00 15.32
C ALA A 92 13.48 6.25 15.65
N ASP A 93 13.53 7.20 14.73
CA ASP A 93 14.23 8.46 14.77
C ASP A 93 15.77 8.37 14.99
N ARG A 94 16.36 7.23 14.64
CA ARG A 94 17.81 6.98 14.72
C ARG A 94 18.37 6.58 13.37
N GLU A 95 19.70 6.49 13.30
CA GLU A 95 20.36 5.90 12.14
C GLU A 95 19.87 4.46 11.88
N GLY A 96 19.45 4.18 10.63
CA GLY A 96 18.82 2.91 10.25
C GLY A 96 17.30 2.94 10.19
N ASP A 97 16.66 4.05 10.58
CA ASP A 97 15.23 4.24 10.35
C ASP A 97 14.97 4.50 8.85
N PRO A 98 14.12 3.71 8.17
CA PRO A 98 13.83 3.91 6.76
C PRO A 98 13.23 5.28 6.43
N HIS A 99 12.43 5.86 7.31
CA HIS A 99 11.66 7.04 6.96
C HIS A 99 11.50 8.08 8.11
N SER A 100 12.55 8.27 8.91
CA SER A 100 12.55 9.31 9.94
C SER A 100 12.76 10.71 9.36
N PRO A 101 11.91 11.69 9.63
CA PRO A 101 12.14 13.09 9.28
C PRO A 101 13.23 13.74 10.16
N VAL A 102 13.50 13.17 11.35
CA VAL A 102 14.51 13.64 12.30
C VAL A 102 15.90 13.19 11.88
N ALA A 103 16.05 11.90 11.50
CA ALA A 103 17.34 11.32 11.08
C ALA A 103 17.73 11.70 9.65
N SER A 104 16.78 12.20 8.82
CA SER A 104 17.04 12.56 7.42
C SER A 104 16.40 13.89 7.03
N SER A 105 15.31 13.86 6.27
CA SER A 105 14.54 15.04 5.86
C SER A 105 13.07 14.68 5.71
N PHE A 106 12.20 15.68 5.74
CA PHE A 106 10.76 15.48 5.51
C PHE A 106 10.50 14.80 4.15
N TYR A 107 11.16 15.25 3.07
CA TYR A 107 11.00 14.63 1.75
C TYR A 107 11.44 13.16 1.77
N HIS A 108 12.59 12.86 2.38
CA HIS A 108 13.05 11.47 2.48
C HIS A 108 12.06 10.62 3.28
N ALA A 109 11.64 11.08 4.44
CA ALA A 109 10.71 10.36 5.30
C ALA A 109 9.36 10.11 4.61
N HIS A 110 8.86 11.08 3.85
CA HIS A 110 7.57 10.96 3.19
C HIS A 110 7.61 10.09 1.93
N MET A 111 8.59 10.30 1.05
CA MET A 111 8.63 9.66 -0.28
C MET A 111 10.00 9.17 -0.70
N GLY A 112 11.07 9.85 -0.29
CA GLY A 112 12.42 9.58 -0.78
C GLY A 112 12.92 8.18 -0.40
N TRP A 113 12.54 7.67 0.76
CA TRP A 113 13.01 6.40 1.29
C TRP A 113 12.67 5.20 0.38
N PHE A 114 11.48 5.16 -0.22
CA PHE A 114 11.09 4.07 -1.11
C PHE A 114 11.25 4.40 -2.60
N THR A 115 11.37 5.71 -2.97
CA THR A 115 11.57 6.11 -4.36
C THR A 115 13.03 6.16 -4.76
N ASN A 116 13.90 6.65 -3.86
CA ASN A 116 15.30 6.96 -4.16
C ASN A 116 16.30 5.99 -3.49
N ASP A 117 15.88 5.29 -2.44
CA ASP A 117 16.78 4.43 -1.67
C ASP A 117 16.48 2.94 -1.89
N ILE A 118 17.37 2.29 -2.64
CA ILE A 118 17.23 0.86 -2.97
C ILE A 118 17.42 -0.08 -1.77
N ARG A 119 18.00 0.40 -0.65
CA ARG A 119 18.18 -0.41 0.56
C ARG A 119 16.86 -0.95 1.10
N TRP A 120 15.78 -0.21 0.89
CA TRP A 120 14.43 -0.54 1.36
C TRP A 120 13.57 -1.28 0.32
N ASP A 121 14.14 -1.68 -0.81
CA ASP A 121 13.38 -2.39 -1.85
C ASP A 121 13.04 -3.83 -1.46
N ASN A 122 13.88 -4.46 -0.63
CA ASN A 122 13.70 -5.85 -0.21
C ASN A 122 13.75 -5.98 1.31
N VAL A 123 12.97 -6.91 1.82
CA VAL A 123 12.99 -7.31 3.24
C VAL A 123 13.70 -8.65 3.36
N SER A 124 14.61 -8.75 4.34
CA SER A 124 15.37 -9.96 4.59
C SER A 124 14.46 -11.16 4.90
N ALA A 125 14.87 -12.35 4.47
CA ALA A 125 14.20 -13.61 4.82
C ALA A 125 14.19 -13.86 6.35
N ASP A 126 15.15 -13.31 7.09
CA ASP A 126 15.23 -13.39 8.55
C ASP A 126 14.30 -12.43 9.28
N ASN A 127 13.64 -11.52 8.56
CA ASN A 127 12.66 -10.62 9.16
C ASN A 127 11.53 -11.43 9.83
N PRO A 128 11.16 -11.10 11.08
CA PRO A 128 10.14 -11.84 11.83
C PRO A 128 8.81 -11.98 11.09
N VAL A 129 8.40 -10.98 10.32
CA VAL A 129 7.17 -11.03 9.49
C VAL A 129 7.32 -12.09 8.40
N VAL A 130 8.45 -12.09 7.67
CA VAL A 130 8.70 -13.05 6.59
C VAL A 130 8.74 -14.47 7.15
N ARG A 131 9.51 -14.69 8.22
CA ARG A 131 9.63 -16.02 8.87
C ARG A 131 8.28 -16.57 9.30
N GLU A 132 7.41 -15.76 9.89
CA GLU A 132 6.12 -16.21 10.39
C GLU A 132 5.09 -16.41 9.29
N PHE A 133 4.94 -15.42 8.39
CA PHE A 133 3.82 -15.42 7.45
C PHE A 133 4.13 -16.08 6.11
N SER A 134 5.40 -16.37 5.78
CA SER A 134 5.77 -17.10 4.56
C SER A 134 5.27 -18.54 4.52
N ARG A 135 4.87 -19.13 5.65
CA ARG A 135 4.21 -20.46 5.70
C ARG A 135 2.83 -20.46 5.02
N PHE A 136 2.20 -19.30 4.86
CA PHE A 136 0.89 -19.17 4.23
C PHE A 136 1.07 -18.89 2.73
N LYS A 137 0.70 -19.88 1.90
CA LYS A 137 0.88 -19.84 0.44
C LYS A 137 0.19 -18.63 -0.20
N GLU A 138 -1.00 -18.28 0.28
CA GLU A 138 -1.80 -17.16 -0.18
C GLU A 138 -1.15 -15.79 0.11
N ILE A 139 -0.45 -15.66 1.24
CA ILE A 139 0.26 -14.42 1.59
C ILE A 139 1.54 -14.30 0.75
N ARG A 140 2.29 -15.41 0.56
CA ARG A 140 3.42 -15.42 -0.38
C ARG A 140 3.01 -15.06 -1.80
N TRP A 141 1.84 -15.56 -2.23
CA TRP A 141 1.31 -15.24 -3.55
C TRP A 141 1.00 -13.75 -3.67
N LEU A 142 0.31 -13.16 -2.69
CA LEU A 142 0.03 -11.72 -2.66
C LEU A 142 1.31 -10.87 -2.64
N ASP A 143 2.33 -11.29 -1.90
CA ASP A 143 3.60 -10.57 -1.84
C ASP A 143 4.33 -10.64 -3.18
N ARG A 144 4.39 -11.82 -3.80
CA ARG A 144 5.04 -12.01 -5.10
C ARG A 144 4.30 -11.29 -6.24
N TYR A 145 2.99 -11.33 -6.23
CA TYR A 145 2.12 -10.78 -7.28
C TYR A 145 1.33 -9.56 -6.81
N TYR A 146 1.98 -8.70 -6.04
CA TYR A 146 1.34 -7.53 -5.44
C TYR A 146 0.72 -6.54 -6.45
N ALA A 147 1.05 -6.63 -7.72
CA ALA A 147 0.40 -5.83 -8.77
C ALA A 147 -1.00 -6.34 -9.15
N VAL A 148 -1.33 -7.62 -8.86
CA VAL A 148 -2.59 -8.23 -9.30
C VAL A 148 -3.83 -7.61 -8.62
N PRO A 149 -3.90 -7.48 -7.30
CA PRO A 149 -5.07 -6.89 -6.64
C PRO A 149 -5.41 -5.47 -7.11
N PRO A 150 -4.45 -4.51 -7.20
CA PRO A 150 -4.77 -3.17 -7.69
C PRO A 150 -5.17 -3.14 -9.17
N ILE A 151 -4.57 -3.99 -10.02
CA ILE A 151 -4.96 -4.10 -11.44
C ILE A 151 -6.39 -4.60 -11.56
N LEU A 152 -6.76 -5.64 -10.81
CA LEU A 152 -8.12 -6.19 -10.85
C LEU A 152 -9.14 -5.19 -10.30
N LEU A 153 -8.79 -4.44 -9.25
CA LEU A 153 -9.66 -3.38 -8.72
C LEU A 153 -9.86 -2.27 -9.77
N ALA A 154 -8.78 -1.78 -10.39
CA ALA A 154 -8.86 -0.73 -11.40
C ALA A 154 -9.68 -1.17 -12.61
N LEU A 155 -9.43 -2.39 -13.11
CA LEU A 155 -10.19 -2.96 -14.23
C LEU A 155 -11.66 -3.14 -13.89
N GLY A 156 -11.99 -3.69 -12.72
CA GLY A 156 -13.37 -3.88 -12.27
C GLY A 156 -14.13 -2.56 -12.16
N LEU A 157 -13.49 -1.52 -11.61
CA LEU A 157 -14.08 -0.18 -11.54
C LEU A 157 -14.29 0.43 -12.92
N PHE A 158 -13.31 0.29 -13.82
CA PHE A 158 -13.46 0.79 -15.19
C PHE A 158 -14.61 0.09 -15.93
N LEU A 159 -14.72 -1.22 -15.80
CA LEU A 159 -15.80 -2.00 -16.44
C LEU A 159 -17.17 -1.68 -15.84
N ALA A 160 -17.24 -1.31 -14.55
CA ALA A 160 -18.49 -1.01 -13.86
C ALA A 160 -19.09 0.37 -14.21
N GLY A 161 -18.26 1.37 -14.54
CA GLY A 161 -18.77 2.72 -14.81
C GLY A 161 -17.79 3.63 -15.56
N GLY A 162 -16.80 3.05 -16.23
CA GLY A 162 -15.85 3.78 -17.07
C GLY A 162 -14.88 4.65 -16.27
N TRP A 163 -14.43 5.73 -16.90
CA TRP A 163 -13.44 6.65 -16.33
C TRP A 163 -13.88 7.29 -15.00
N PRO A 164 -15.12 7.77 -14.80
CA PRO A 164 -15.49 8.37 -13.52
C PRO A 164 -15.31 7.42 -12.34
N THR A 165 -15.78 6.18 -12.46
CA THR A 165 -15.62 5.18 -11.37
C THR A 165 -14.18 4.75 -11.17
N LEU A 166 -13.37 4.64 -12.22
CA LEU A 166 -11.93 4.39 -12.10
C LEU A 166 -11.24 5.54 -11.35
N VAL A 167 -11.51 6.78 -11.72
CA VAL A 167 -10.88 7.96 -11.12
C VAL A 167 -11.24 8.08 -9.64
N TYR A 168 -12.54 8.04 -9.30
CA TYR A 168 -13.00 8.18 -7.93
C TYR A 168 -12.81 6.92 -7.08
N GLY A 169 -12.91 5.73 -7.68
CA GLY A 169 -12.76 4.47 -6.94
C GLY A 169 -11.30 3.99 -6.82
N PHE A 170 -10.40 4.44 -7.70
CA PHE A 170 -9.01 3.97 -7.71
C PHE A 170 -7.99 5.10 -7.69
N CYS A 171 -7.97 6.01 -8.69
CA CYS A 171 -6.89 6.99 -8.83
C CYS A 171 -6.81 7.93 -7.63
N LEU A 172 -7.90 8.61 -7.32
CA LEU A 172 -7.98 9.57 -6.21
C LEU A 172 -7.73 8.89 -4.84
N PRO A 173 -8.37 7.75 -4.50
CA PRO A 173 -8.05 7.07 -3.25
C PRO A 173 -6.63 6.51 -3.19
N THR A 174 -6.02 6.11 -4.30
CA THR A 174 -4.62 5.64 -4.31
C THR A 174 -3.66 6.79 -4.02
N PHE A 175 -3.91 7.97 -4.59
CA PHE A 175 -3.18 9.19 -4.25
C PHE A 175 -3.30 9.51 -2.76
N THR A 176 -4.52 9.60 -2.24
CA THR A 176 -4.73 9.96 -0.83
C THR A 176 -4.13 8.92 0.13
N LEU A 177 -4.18 7.62 -0.20
CA LEU A 177 -3.54 6.56 0.59
C LEU A 177 -2.01 6.71 0.62
N ALA A 178 -1.37 7.00 -0.50
CA ALA A 178 0.09 7.17 -0.55
C ALA A 178 0.59 8.35 0.30
N HIS A 179 -0.28 9.31 0.59
CA HIS A 179 0.08 10.51 1.35
C HIS A 179 -0.47 10.53 2.80
N SER A 180 -1.27 9.53 3.19
CA SER A 180 -1.89 9.44 4.52
C SER A 180 -1.45 8.23 5.36
N THR A 181 -0.61 7.36 4.82
CA THR A 181 -0.08 6.17 5.51
C THR A 181 1.41 6.26 5.78
#